data_26479dbc17ba027df4b61ec6f590c3a9
#
_entry.id   26479dbc17ba027df4b61ec6f590c3a9
#
_cell.length_a   1.000
_cell.length_b   1.000
_cell.length_c   1.000
_cell.angle_alpha   90.00
_cell.angle_beta   90.00
_cell.angle_gamma   90.00
#
_symmetry.space_group_name_H-M   'P 1'
#
loop_
_entity.id
_entity.type
_entity.pdbx_description
1 polymer ?
#
loop_
_entity_poly.entity_id
_entity_poly.type
_entity_poly.pdbx_seq_one_letter_code
_entity_poly.pdbx_strand_id
1 'polypeptide(L)'
;MDKLKKLLAQAVKFGLVGVLNTVIDYAVYSGLLFIPFFKRYYVLAQAVGYAAGLCNSLVLNKRWTFAQREAMTKVQLLLFLAVNLAALLVSTLVLVLTQETLGMNPYLGKIVATVFSMAVNFIGNKLIVFKK
;
A
#
# COMPACT_ATOMS: atom_id res chain seq x y z
N MET A 1 -11.43 24.94 -8.15
CA MET A 1 -12.49 23.92 -8.17
C MET A 1 -12.03 22.65 -8.85
N ASP A 2 -11.50 22.75 -10.06
CA ASP A 2 -11.05 21.59 -10.81
C ASP A 2 -9.89 20.84 -10.14
N LYS A 3 -9.00 21.57 -9.48
CA LYS A 3 -7.90 20.96 -8.75
C LYS A 3 -8.38 20.13 -7.57
N LEU A 4 -9.39 20.64 -6.85
CA LEU A 4 -9.98 19.92 -5.72
C LEU A 4 -10.71 18.66 -6.17
N LYS A 5 -11.51 18.77 -7.23
CA LYS A 5 -12.22 17.61 -7.78
C LYS A 5 -11.23 16.54 -8.27
N LYS A 6 -10.15 16.97 -8.93
CA LYS A 6 -9.12 16.06 -9.42
C LYS A 6 -8.42 15.37 -8.24
N LEU A 7 -8.10 16.12 -7.20
CA LEU A 7 -7.46 15.57 -6.00
C LEU A 7 -8.37 14.55 -5.32
N LEU A 8 -9.65 14.88 -5.15
CA LEU A 8 -10.60 13.96 -4.53
C LEU A 8 -10.79 12.70 -5.37
N ALA A 9 -10.87 12.85 -6.70
CA ALA A 9 -10.98 11.70 -7.59
C ALA A 9 -9.75 10.81 -7.48
N GLN A 10 -8.55 11.39 -7.43
CA GLN A 10 -7.32 10.63 -7.28
C GLN A 10 -7.27 9.92 -5.93
N ALA A 11 -7.72 10.59 -4.86
CA ALA A 11 -7.75 9.99 -3.53
C ALA A 11 -8.69 8.79 -3.47
N VAL A 12 -9.88 8.92 -4.09
CA VAL A 12 -10.85 7.81 -4.16
C VAL A 12 -10.26 6.64 -4.95
N LYS A 13 -9.68 6.93 -6.12
CA LYS A 13 -9.07 5.88 -6.94
C LYS A 13 -7.93 5.18 -6.19
N PHE A 14 -7.11 5.96 -5.50
CA PHE A 14 -6.01 5.40 -4.70
C PHE A 14 -6.55 4.48 -3.60
N GLY A 15 -7.62 4.89 -2.93
CA GLY A 15 -8.28 4.08 -1.92
C GLY A 15 -8.82 2.77 -2.47
N LEU A 16 -9.45 2.82 -3.65
CA LEU A 16 -9.98 1.62 -4.32
C LEU A 16 -8.85 0.68 -4.71
N VAL A 17 -7.74 1.23 -5.22
CA VAL A 17 -6.56 0.43 -5.54
C VAL A 17 -6.01 -0.22 -4.25
N GLY A 18 -5.99 0.52 -3.14
CA GLY A 18 -5.55 0.00 -1.84
C GLY A 18 -6.39 -1.18 -1.38
N VAL A 19 -7.71 -1.11 -1.54
CA VAL A 19 -8.59 -2.22 -1.21
C VAL A 19 -8.27 -3.43 -2.08
N LEU A 20 -8.10 -3.22 -3.38
CA LEU A 20 -7.78 -4.29 -4.30
C LEU A 20 -6.42 -4.92 -3.97
N ASN A 21 -5.42 -4.09 -3.65
CA ASN A 21 -4.10 -4.57 -3.22
C ASN A 21 -4.22 -5.49 -2.00
N THR A 22 -5.05 -5.09 -1.04
CA THR A 22 -5.28 -5.86 0.18
C THR A 22 -5.92 -7.21 -0.16
N VAL A 23 -6.92 -7.21 -1.03
CA VAL A 23 -7.58 -8.45 -1.47
C VAL A 23 -6.56 -9.38 -2.15
N ILE A 24 -5.73 -8.83 -3.04
CA ILE A 24 -4.70 -9.61 -3.74
C ILE A 24 -3.68 -10.17 -2.74
N ASP A 25 -3.22 -9.34 -1.81
CA ASP A 25 -2.28 -9.76 -0.77
C ASP A 25 -2.84 -10.94 0.02
N TYR A 26 -4.06 -10.80 0.53
CA TYR A 26 -4.70 -11.87 1.29
C TYR A 26 -4.96 -13.11 0.46
N ALA A 27 -5.37 -12.96 -0.79
CA ALA A 27 -5.63 -14.09 -1.67
C ALA A 27 -4.35 -14.89 -1.93
N VAL A 28 -3.25 -14.20 -2.23
CA VAL A 28 -1.96 -14.84 -2.47
C VAL A 28 -1.44 -15.48 -1.19
N TYR A 29 -1.48 -14.75 -0.09
CA TYR A 29 -1.03 -15.25 1.22
C TYR A 29 -1.82 -16.52 1.60
N SER A 30 -3.14 -16.45 1.56
CA SER A 30 -3.99 -17.58 1.94
C SER A 30 -3.79 -18.77 1.03
N GLY A 31 -3.66 -18.53 -0.29
CA GLY A 31 -3.41 -19.59 -1.26
C GLY A 31 -2.07 -20.29 -1.01
N LEU A 32 -1.03 -19.51 -0.70
CA LEU A 32 0.29 -20.06 -0.43
C LEU A 32 0.31 -20.93 0.84
N LEU A 33 -0.52 -20.59 1.83
CA LEU A 33 -0.58 -21.36 3.07
C LEU A 33 -1.08 -22.80 2.86
N PHE A 34 -1.70 -23.12 1.73
CA PHE A 34 -2.03 -24.50 1.40
C PHE A 34 -0.80 -25.32 1.03
N ILE A 35 0.31 -24.67 0.71
CA ILE A 35 1.56 -25.36 0.40
C ILE A 35 2.33 -25.57 1.70
N PRO A 36 2.74 -26.83 2.05
CA PRO A 36 3.39 -27.10 3.34
C PRO A 36 4.62 -26.23 3.61
N PHE A 37 5.43 -25.95 2.60
CA PHE A 37 6.60 -25.08 2.73
C PHE A 37 6.20 -23.71 3.26
N PHE A 38 5.20 -23.06 2.66
CA PHE A 38 4.76 -21.73 3.06
C PHE A 38 3.97 -21.75 4.37
N LYS A 39 3.33 -22.85 4.68
CA LYS A 39 2.66 -22.98 5.96
C LYS A 39 3.69 -22.97 7.10
N ARG A 40 4.84 -23.59 6.89
CA ARG A 40 5.94 -23.58 7.84
C ARG A 40 6.62 -22.21 7.90
N TYR A 41 6.82 -21.59 6.75
CA TYR A 41 7.46 -20.28 6.63
C TYR A 41 6.47 -19.22 6.20
N TYR A 42 5.44 -19.00 7.03
CA TYR A 42 4.34 -18.07 6.70
C TYR A 42 4.80 -16.64 6.45
N VAL A 43 5.94 -16.23 7.05
CA VAL A 43 6.51 -14.90 6.79
C VAL A 43 6.88 -14.75 5.32
N LEU A 44 7.37 -15.81 4.68
CA LEU A 44 7.65 -15.78 3.24
C LEU A 44 6.37 -15.65 2.42
N ALA A 45 5.30 -16.36 2.84
CA ALA A 45 4.01 -16.22 2.19
C ALA A 45 3.49 -14.78 2.28
N GLN A 46 3.67 -14.16 3.44
CA GLN A 46 3.28 -12.76 3.65
C GLN A 46 4.07 -11.83 2.75
N ALA A 47 5.36 -12.06 2.61
CA ALA A 47 6.21 -11.25 1.73
C ALA A 47 5.79 -11.37 0.27
N VAL A 48 5.47 -12.58 -0.19
CA VAL A 48 5.00 -12.80 -1.57
C VAL A 48 3.64 -12.13 -1.79
N GLY A 49 2.71 -12.26 -0.83
CA GLY A 49 1.42 -11.60 -0.91
C GLY A 49 1.55 -10.09 -0.98
N TYR A 50 2.39 -9.53 -0.12
CA TYR A 50 2.66 -8.10 -0.12
C TYR A 50 3.27 -7.65 -1.46
N ALA A 51 4.21 -8.42 -2.00
CA ALA A 51 4.84 -8.10 -3.29
C ALA A 51 3.80 -8.12 -4.42
N ALA A 52 2.88 -9.07 -4.41
CA ALA A 52 1.82 -9.14 -5.42
C ALA A 52 0.91 -7.93 -5.34
N GLY A 53 0.50 -7.53 -4.13
CA GLY A 53 -0.28 -6.31 -3.92
C GLY A 53 0.47 -5.07 -4.36
N LEU A 54 1.77 -5.02 -4.07
CA LEU A 54 2.63 -3.90 -4.45
C LEU A 54 2.74 -3.75 -5.96
N CYS A 55 2.89 -4.85 -6.68
CA CYS A 55 2.92 -4.82 -8.15
C CYS A 55 1.60 -4.30 -8.72
N ASN A 56 0.48 -4.77 -8.18
CA ASN A 56 -0.82 -4.28 -8.58
C ASN A 56 -0.96 -2.78 -8.31
N SER A 57 -0.50 -2.35 -7.13
CA SER A 57 -0.53 -0.93 -6.74
C SER A 57 0.26 -0.08 -7.73
N LEU A 58 1.46 -0.53 -8.09
CA LEU A 58 2.31 0.19 -9.02
C LEU A 58 1.62 0.39 -10.37
N VAL A 59 1.09 -0.68 -10.94
CA VAL A 59 0.47 -0.64 -12.27
C VAL A 59 -0.78 0.23 -12.25
N LEU A 60 -1.69 -0.01 -11.30
CA LEU A 60 -2.97 0.70 -11.28
C LEU A 60 -2.82 2.16 -10.88
N ASN A 61 -1.95 2.46 -9.93
CA ASN A 61 -1.74 3.85 -9.54
C ASN A 61 -1.08 4.64 -10.67
N LYS A 62 -0.13 4.03 -11.35
CA LYS A 62 0.50 4.69 -12.49
C LYS A 62 -0.50 4.96 -13.60
N ARG A 63 -1.25 3.94 -14.02
CA ARG A 63 -2.11 4.02 -15.19
C ARG A 63 -3.47 4.65 -14.92
N TRP A 64 -4.05 4.37 -13.76
CA TRP A 64 -5.42 4.79 -13.47
C TRP A 64 -5.47 5.98 -12.52
N THR A 65 -4.88 5.86 -11.33
CA THR A 65 -4.96 6.90 -10.30
C THR A 65 -4.32 8.20 -10.77
N PHE A 66 -3.10 8.13 -11.28
CA PHE A 66 -2.33 9.30 -11.69
C PHE A 66 -2.22 9.45 -13.22
N ALA A 67 -2.82 8.51 -13.95
CA ALA A 67 -2.94 8.55 -15.42
C ALA A 67 -1.62 8.89 -16.13
N GLN A 68 -0.51 8.34 -15.67
CA GLN A 68 0.79 8.54 -16.29
C GLN A 68 1.00 7.48 -17.37
N ARG A 69 1.18 7.92 -18.61
CA ARG A 69 1.33 7.03 -19.76
C ARG A 69 2.79 6.70 -20.10
N GLU A 70 3.70 7.55 -19.66
CA GLU A 70 5.12 7.36 -19.95
C GLU A 70 5.66 6.12 -19.23
N ALA A 71 6.68 5.49 -19.85
CA ALA A 71 7.35 4.35 -19.23
C ALA A 71 7.98 4.75 -17.89
N MET A 72 7.95 3.82 -16.95
CA MET A 72 8.49 4.06 -15.64
C MET A 72 10.01 4.06 -15.64
N THR A 73 10.61 5.10 -15.09
CA THR A 73 12.06 5.19 -14.97
C THR A 73 12.55 4.39 -13.76
N LYS A 74 13.85 4.07 -13.75
CA LYS A 74 14.45 3.42 -12.59
C LYS A 74 14.32 4.27 -11.34
N VAL A 75 14.45 5.60 -11.49
CA VAL A 75 14.31 6.55 -10.38
C VAL A 75 12.89 6.50 -9.83
N GLN A 76 11.88 6.48 -10.71
CA GLN A 76 10.49 6.36 -10.26
C GLN A 76 10.25 5.07 -9.48
N LEU A 77 10.79 3.96 -9.97
CA LEU A 77 10.66 2.69 -9.27
C LEU A 77 11.29 2.75 -7.87
N LEU A 78 12.49 3.30 -7.77
CA LEU A 78 13.18 3.44 -6.49
C LEU A 78 12.40 4.36 -5.55
N LEU A 79 11.86 5.46 -6.06
CA LEU A 79 11.04 6.38 -5.26
C LEU A 79 9.74 5.71 -4.81
N PHE A 80 9.12 4.92 -5.67
CA PHE A 80 7.93 4.16 -5.31
C PHE A 80 8.21 3.19 -4.15
N LEU A 81 9.32 2.45 -4.25
CA LEU A 81 9.72 1.53 -3.19
C LEU A 81 10.04 2.26 -1.89
N ALA A 82 10.71 3.42 -2.00
CA ALA A 82 11.04 4.23 -0.82
C ALA A 82 9.76 4.76 -0.14
N VAL A 83 8.79 5.22 -0.91
CA VAL A 83 7.51 5.69 -0.37
C VAL A 83 6.78 4.55 0.33
N ASN A 84 6.78 3.36 -0.25
CA ASN A 84 6.15 2.20 0.37
C ASN A 84 6.85 1.78 1.66
N LEU A 85 8.17 1.86 1.69
CA LEU A 85 8.93 1.60 2.90
C LEU A 85 8.58 2.61 3.99
N ALA A 86 8.51 3.89 3.65
CA ALA A 86 8.11 4.94 4.58
C ALA A 86 6.70 4.69 5.11
N ALA A 87 5.77 4.30 4.24
CA ALA A 87 4.40 3.98 4.64
C ALA A 87 4.36 2.79 5.61
N LEU A 88 5.18 1.78 5.35
CA LEU A 88 5.28 0.61 6.22
C LEU A 88 5.82 1.00 7.60
N LEU A 89 6.85 1.85 7.65
CA LEU A 89 7.41 2.32 8.91
C LEU A 89 6.39 3.12 9.70
N VAL A 90 5.68 4.05 9.05
CA VAL A 90 4.62 4.83 9.70
C VAL A 90 3.52 3.92 10.21
N SER A 91 3.08 2.97 9.38
CA SER A 91 2.05 2.00 9.76
C SER A 91 2.45 1.20 10.99
N THR A 92 3.70 0.73 11.03
CA THR A 92 4.22 -0.05 12.14
C THR A 92 4.27 0.79 13.42
N LEU A 93 4.73 2.04 13.31
CA LEU A 93 4.75 2.95 14.47
C LEU A 93 3.36 3.21 15.00
N VAL A 94 2.39 3.47 14.12
CA VAL A 94 1.00 3.71 14.52
C VAL A 94 0.42 2.47 15.19
N LEU A 95 0.70 1.29 14.64
CA LEU A 95 0.22 0.03 15.21
C LEU A 95 0.76 -0.18 16.62
N VAL A 96 2.06 0.02 16.81
CA VAL A 96 2.70 -0.13 18.12
C VAL A 96 2.13 0.89 19.11
N LEU A 97 1.99 2.14 18.70
CA LEU A 97 1.44 3.19 19.57
C LEU A 97 0.00 2.89 19.98
N THR A 98 -0.84 2.45 19.04
CA THR A 98 -2.24 2.15 19.34
C THR A 98 -2.38 0.97 20.28
N GLN A 99 -1.56 -0.05 20.12
CA GLN A 99 -1.64 -1.25 20.96
C GLN A 99 -0.99 -1.06 22.33
N GLU A 100 0.23 -0.53 22.37
CA GLU A 100 0.99 -0.46 23.63
C GLU A 100 0.67 0.77 24.46
N THR A 101 0.44 1.91 23.81
CA THR A 101 0.21 3.17 24.54
C THR A 101 -1.26 3.41 24.80
N LEU A 102 -2.13 3.17 23.83
CA LEU A 102 -3.55 3.44 23.94
C LEU A 102 -4.38 2.22 24.34
N GLY A 103 -3.76 1.04 24.38
CA GLY A 103 -4.46 -0.20 24.74
C GLY A 103 -5.58 -0.55 23.77
N MET A 104 -5.47 -0.10 22.53
CA MET A 104 -6.51 -0.29 21.54
C MET A 104 -6.59 -1.75 21.07
N ASN A 105 -7.80 -2.18 20.69
CA ASN A 105 -7.98 -3.50 20.10
C ASN A 105 -7.06 -3.66 18.89
N PRO A 106 -6.34 -4.80 18.74
CA PRO A 106 -5.41 -4.99 17.63
C PRO A 106 -6.03 -4.77 16.24
N TYR A 107 -7.30 -5.15 16.07
CA TYR A 107 -7.97 -4.96 14.78
C TYR A 107 -8.23 -3.49 14.50
N LEU A 108 -8.65 -2.72 15.49
CA LEU A 108 -8.84 -1.27 15.36
C LEU A 108 -7.51 -0.57 15.14
N GLY A 109 -6.47 -0.97 15.87
CA GLY A 109 -5.13 -0.42 15.71
C GLY A 109 -4.61 -0.64 14.29
N LYS A 110 -4.86 -1.81 13.71
CA LYS A 110 -4.45 -2.12 12.35
C LYS A 110 -5.20 -1.26 11.32
N ILE A 111 -6.49 -1.01 11.55
CA ILE A 111 -7.27 -0.14 10.67
C ILE A 111 -6.69 1.29 10.69
N VAL A 112 -6.42 1.81 11.89
CA VAL A 112 -5.82 3.14 12.03
C VAL A 112 -4.45 3.19 11.35
N ALA A 113 -3.62 2.18 11.58
CA ALA A 113 -2.30 2.08 10.94
C ALA A 113 -2.41 2.05 9.42
N THR A 114 -3.39 1.32 8.89
CA THR A 114 -3.63 1.22 7.45
C THR A 114 -4.02 2.58 6.86
N VAL A 115 -4.88 3.33 7.54
CA VAL A 115 -5.28 4.67 7.09
C VAL A 115 -4.07 5.59 6.99
N PHE A 116 -3.20 5.60 8.01
CA PHE A 116 -1.97 6.40 7.98
C PHE A 116 -1.03 5.95 6.86
N SER A 117 -0.89 4.65 6.67
CA SER A 117 -0.08 4.09 5.60
C SER A 117 -0.58 4.55 4.22
N MET A 118 -1.90 4.49 4.03
CA MET A 118 -2.52 4.93 2.77
C MET A 118 -2.29 6.40 2.52
N ALA A 119 -2.38 7.24 3.56
CA ALA A 119 -2.13 8.67 3.44
C ALA A 119 -0.68 8.93 2.99
N VAL A 120 0.29 8.28 3.64
CA VAL A 120 1.71 8.42 3.28
C VAL A 120 1.94 7.94 1.84
N ASN A 121 1.38 6.80 1.47
CA ASN A 121 1.50 6.27 0.12
C ASN A 121 0.90 7.20 -0.92
N PHE A 122 -0.30 7.73 -0.65
CA PHE A 122 -0.96 8.62 -1.60
C PHE A 122 -0.15 9.90 -1.81
N ILE A 123 0.25 10.54 -0.72
CA ILE A 123 1.01 11.79 -0.77
C ILE A 123 2.35 11.56 -1.47
N GLY A 124 3.06 10.50 -1.11
CA GLY A 124 4.35 10.18 -1.71
C GLY A 124 4.25 9.87 -3.20
N ASN A 125 3.24 9.08 -3.59
CA ASN A 125 3.05 8.75 -4.99
C ASN A 125 2.68 9.98 -5.81
N LYS A 126 1.80 10.82 -5.27
CA LYS A 126 1.35 12.02 -5.98
C LYS A 126 2.47 13.05 -6.14
N LEU A 127 3.21 13.31 -5.08
CA LEU A 127 4.18 14.42 -5.05
C LEU A 127 5.58 14.02 -5.48
N ILE A 128 5.94 12.75 -5.38
CA ILE A 128 7.31 12.29 -5.60
C ILE A 128 7.40 11.34 -6.79
N VAL A 129 6.61 10.25 -6.77
CA VAL A 129 6.75 9.19 -7.76
C VAL A 129 6.14 9.57 -9.11
N PHE A 130 4.87 9.96 -9.09
CA PHE A 130 4.11 10.27 -10.31
C PHE A 130 3.88 11.78 -10.46
N LYS A 131 4.87 12.52 -10.09
CA LYS A 131 4.86 13.97 -10.22
C LYS A 131 4.76 14.36 -11.69
N LYS A 132 3.83 15.24 -12.02
CA LYS A 132 3.69 15.84 -13.34
C LYS A 132 4.17 17.28 -13.32
#